data_6c338bf15575795a686283a847b4767b
#
_entry.id   6c338bf15575795a686283a847b4767b
#
_cell.length_a   1.000
_cell.length_b   1.000
_cell.length_c   1.000
_cell.angle_alpha   90.00
_cell.angle_beta   90.00
_cell.angle_gamma   90.00
#
_symmetry.space_group_name_H-M   'P 1'
#
loop_
_entity.id
_entity.type
_entity.pdbx_description
1 polymer ?
#
loop_
_entity_poly.entity_id
_entity_poly.type
_entity_poly.pdbx_seq_one_letter_code
_entity_poly.pdbx_strand_id
1 'polypeptide(L)'
;MLGCFSASAATTTSSGSYILSKTDQTEKKHTKSLSVSGGGSATVTAQHWKGSTFPTYSDTAYSKINSSSGLKSTNVKVYIYKTNGDLAASGSSSNYVNKEAGYGTTVGSTKHIFTLSNNRNTLIYNVVGTQS
;
A
#
# COMPACT_ATOMS: atom_id res chain seq x y z
N MET A 1 -11.11 14.22 -43.23
CA MET A 1 -9.85 14.14 -42.48
C MET A 1 -10.10 13.50 -41.15
N LEU A 2 -9.43 12.42 -40.91
CA LEU A 2 -9.48 11.76 -39.62
C LEU A 2 -8.53 12.47 -38.66
N GLY A 3 -9.07 13.13 -37.66
CA GLY A 3 -8.25 13.64 -36.57
C GLY A 3 -7.55 12.50 -35.85
N CYS A 4 -6.28 12.68 -35.52
CA CYS A 4 -5.57 11.78 -34.63
C CYS A 4 -6.21 11.84 -33.25
N PHE A 5 -6.99 10.81 -32.91
CA PHE A 5 -7.42 10.64 -31.54
C PHE A 5 -6.29 9.98 -30.77
N SER A 6 -5.42 10.78 -30.15
CA SER A 6 -4.58 10.24 -29.09
C SER A 6 -5.47 10.08 -27.87
N ALA A 7 -5.65 8.84 -27.43
CA ALA A 7 -6.33 8.60 -26.17
C ALA A 7 -5.51 9.28 -25.05
N SER A 8 -6.14 10.21 -24.33
CA SER A 8 -5.53 10.85 -23.17
C SER A 8 -5.16 9.80 -22.13
N ALA A 9 -4.00 9.98 -21.51
CA ALA A 9 -3.64 9.20 -20.33
C ALA A 9 -4.72 9.42 -19.26
N ALA A 10 -5.20 8.32 -18.69
CA ALA A 10 -6.21 8.36 -17.63
C ALA A 10 -5.62 7.82 -16.34
N THR A 11 -5.96 8.45 -15.23
CA THR A 11 -5.67 7.97 -13.89
C THR A 11 -6.96 7.58 -13.21
N THR A 12 -7.04 6.33 -12.76
CA THR A 12 -8.16 5.85 -11.96
C THR A 12 -7.68 5.58 -10.55
N THR A 13 -8.57 5.78 -9.58
CA THR A 13 -8.26 5.57 -8.17
C THR A 13 -9.32 4.64 -7.57
N SER A 14 -8.85 3.67 -6.82
CA SER A 14 -9.72 2.78 -6.03
C SER A 14 -9.14 2.62 -4.64
N SER A 15 -9.91 2.02 -3.73
CA SER A 15 -9.51 1.92 -2.34
C SER A 15 -9.95 0.62 -1.70
N GLY A 16 -9.22 0.23 -0.67
CA GLY A 16 -9.50 -0.90 0.19
C GLY A 16 -9.16 -0.57 1.63
N SER A 17 -9.48 -1.48 2.53
CA SER A 17 -9.23 -1.28 3.95
C SER A 17 -9.03 -2.62 4.66
N TYR A 18 -8.40 -2.56 5.84
CA TYR A 18 -8.28 -3.70 6.74
C TYR A 18 -8.21 -3.19 8.17
N ILE A 19 -8.45 -4.09 9.12
CA ILE A 19 -8.36 -3.78 10.54
C ILE A 19 -6.98 -4.15 11.04
N LEU A 20 -6.31 -3.23 11.75
CA LEU A 20 -5.00 -3.45 12.32
C LEU A 20 -5.01 -4.58 13.33
N SER A 21 -3.88 -5.29 13.42
CA SER A 21 -3.72 -6.31 14.46
C SER A 21 -3.60 -5.65 15.82
N LYS A 22 -4.31 -6.19 16.81
CA LYS A 22 -4.24 -5.76 18.22
C LYS A 22 -3.46 -6.72 19.08
N THR A 23 -3.30 -7.95 18.64
CA THR A 23 -2.61 -8.99 19.39
C THR A 23 -1.14 -9.02 19.03
N ASP A 24 -0.28 -9.01 20.05
CA ASP A 24 1.17 -9.06 19.85
C ASP A 24 1.59 -10.22 18.95
N GLN A 25 2.58 -9.96 18.10
CA GLN A 25 3.17 -10.90 17.15
C GLN A 25 2.17 -11.48 16.14
N THR A 26 1.13 -10.74 15.82
CA THR A 26 0.19 -11.14 14.77
C THR A 26 0.19 -10.13 13.63
N GLU A 27 -0.13 -10.64 12.45
CA GLU A 27 -0.25 -9.82 11.26
C GLU A 27 -1.71 -9.71 10.81
N LYS A 28 -2.03 -8.59 10.20
CA LYS A 28 -3.25 -8.40 9.42
C LYS A 28 -2.86 -7.88 8.06
N LYS A 29 -3.51 -8.39 7.02
CA LYS A 29 -3.17 -8.04 5.66
C LYS A 29 -4.39 -7.94 4.78
N HIS A 30 -4.25 -7.15 3.72
CA HIS A 30 -5.22 -7.00 2.66
C HIS A 30 -4.50 -7.28 1.34
N THR A 31 -4.99 -8.26 0.60
CA THR A 31 -4.43 -8.64 -0.69
C THR A 31 -5.48 -8.41 -1.78
N LYS A 32 -5.08 -7.83 -2.90
CA LYS A 32 -5.98 -7.47 -3.99
C LYS A 32 -5.32 -7.71 -5.34
N SER A 33 -6.09 -8.28 -6.27
CA SER A 33 -5.70 -8.35 -7.67
C SER A 33 -6.22 -7.11 -8.39
N LEU A 34 -5.35 -6.44 -9.14
CA LEU A 34 -5.64 -5.18 -9.80
C LEU A 34 -5.35 -5.29 -11.29
N SER A 35 -6.14 -4.61 -12.10
CA SER A 35 -5.93 -4.51 -13.54
C SER A 35 -5.92 -3.04 -13.96
N VAL A 36 -4.98 -2.69 -14.81
CA VAL A 36 -4.89 -1.34 -15.39
C VAL A 36 -5.64 -1.33 -16.71
N SER A 37 -6.48 -0.33 -16.91
CA SER A 37 -7.22 -0.15 -18.15
C SER A 37 -6.26 -0.09 -19.34
N GLY A 38 -6.53 -0.86 -20.38
CA GLY A 38 -5.66 -0.95 -21.55
C GLY A 38 -4.55 -2.00 -21.45
N GLY A 39 -4.41 -2.70 -20.32
CA GLY A 39 -3.48 -3.82 -20.14
C GLY A 39 -2.58 -3.69 -18.95
N GLY A 40 -2.15 -4.83 -18.44
CA GLY A 40 -1.30 -4.95 -17.27
C GLY A 40 -2.07 -5.19 -16.00
N SER A 41 -1.48 -5.97 -15.11
CA SER A 41 -2.10 -6.37 -13.84
C SER A 41 -1.04 -6.60 -12.78
N ALA A 42 -1.49 -6.61 -11.53
CA ALA A 42 -0.64 -6.93 -10.37
C ALA A 42 -1.50 -7.48 -9.24
N THR A 43 -0.87 -8.28 -8.39
CA THR A 43 -1.43 -8.64 -7.09
C THR A 43 -0.61 -7.92 -6.03
N VAL A 44 -1.28 -7.21 -5.14
CA VAL A 44 -0.65 -6.36 -4.12
C VAL A 44 -1.08 -6.79 -2.73
N THR A 45 -0.21 -6.53 -1.75
CA THR A 45 -0.49 -6.79 -0.33
C THR A 45 -0.11 -5.57 0.50
N ALA A 46 -1.04 -5.15 1.35
CA ALA A 46 -0.84 -4.20 2.42
C ALA A 46 -0.90 -4.96 3.74
N GLN A 47 0.07 -4.77 4.62
CA GLN A 47 0.15 -5.51 5.87
C GLN A 47 0.51 -4.61 7.04
N HIS A 48 -0.06 -4.94 8.21
CA HIS A 48 0.39 -4.45 9.51
C HIS A 48 0.74 -5.65 10.38
N TRP A 49 1.90 -5.61 11.01
CA TRP A 49 2.33 -6.59 12.02
C TRP A 49 2.43 -5.88 13.36
N LYS A 50 1.74 -6.42 14.36
CA LYS A 50 1.78 -5.90 15.71
C LYS A 50 3.03 -6.40 16.41
N GLY A 51 3.87 -5.49 16.86
CA GLY A 51 5.03 -5.81 17.66
C GLY A 51 4.65 -6.30 19.05
N SER A 52 5.60 -6.92 19.71
CA SER A 52 5.43 -7.46 21.06
C SER A 52 5.68 -6.38 22.11
N THR A 53 4.85 -6.37 23.18
CA THR A 53 5.09 -5.50 24.34
C THR A 53 6.24 -5.99 25.22
N PHE A 54 6.51 -7.30 25.22
CA PHE A 54 7.63 -7.87 25.95
C PHE A 54 8.09 -9.19 25.30
N PRO A 55 9.36 -9.28 24.84
CA PRO A 55 10.28 -8.15 24.69
C PRO A 55 9.73 -7.11 23.73
N THR A 56 10.19 -5.86 23.84
CA THR A 56 9.64 -4.76 23.05
C THR A 56 10.07 -4.83 21.61
N TYR A 57 9.12 -5.09 20.71
CA TYR A 57 9.31 -5.02 19.28
C TYR A 57 8.41 -3.93 18.69
N SER A 58 8.95 -3.22 17.73
CA SER A 58 8.22 -2.18 17.02
C SER A 58 7.16 -2.79 16.10
N ASP A 59 6.00 -2.14 16.00
CA ASP A 59 5.03 -2.45 14.95
C ASP A 59 5.64 -2.13 13.58
N THR A 60 5.33 -2.96 12.59
CA THR A 60 5.77 -2.74 11.21
C THR A 60 4.58 -2.73 10.27
N ALA A 61 4.76 -2.07 9.13
CA ALA A 61 3.81 -2.12 8.03
C ALA A 61 4.55 -2.15 6.71
N TYR A 62 3.99 -2.89 5.74
CA TYR A 62 4.58 -2.94 4.42
C TYR A 62 3.55 -2.85 3.30
N SER A 63 4.03 -2.39 2.16
CA SER A 63 3.33 -2.42 0.89
C SER A 63 4.16 -3.22 -0.10
N LYS A 64 3.53 -4.20 -0.76
CA LYS A 64 4.25 -5.15 -1.62
C LYS A 64 3.46 -5.44 -2.88
N ILE A 65 4.17 -5.51 -4.00
CA ILE A 65 3.64 -6.11 -5.23
C ILE A 65 4.11 -7.56 -5.26
N ASN A 66 3.18 -8.49 -5.11
CA ASN A 66 3.47 -9.93 -5.06
C ASN A 66 3.86 -10.44 -6.44
N SER A 67 3.14 -9.98 -7.47
CA SER A 67 3.39 -10.32 -8.86
C SER A 67 2.83 -9.23 -9.76
N SER A 68 3.39 -9.07 -10.94
CA SER A 68 2.90 -8.11 -11.93
C SER A 68 3.19 -8.60 -13.34
N SER A 69 2.39 -8.16 -14.29
CA SER A 69 2.54 -8.51 -15.71
C SER A 69 2.01 -7.38 -16.57
N GLY A 70 2.74 -7.05 -17.63
CA GLY A 70 2.31 -6.08 -18.64
C GLY A 70 2.30 -4.62 -18.19
N LEU A 71 3.01 -4.28 -17.11
CA LEU A 71 3.10 -2.92 -16.59
C LEU A 71 4.43 -2.28 -17.00
N LYS A 72 4.39 -0.97 -17.28
CA LYS A 72 5.57 -0.16 -17.56
C LYS A 72 6.30 0.24 -16.29
N SER A 73 5.55 0.59 -15.25
CA SER A 73 6.12 1.02 -13.99
C SER A 73 5.21 0.68 -12.81
N THR A 74 5.83 0.50 -11.66
CA THR A 74 5.16 0.23 -10.40
C THR A 74 5.81 1.04 -9.30
N ASN A 75 5.02 1.45 -8.32
CA ASN A 75 5.52 2.11 -7.11
C ASN A 75 4.63 1.72 -5.94
N VAL A 76 5.24 1.52 -4.79
CA VAL A 76 4.54 1.24 -3.54
C VAL A 76 5.01 2.22 -2.48
N LYS A 77 4.06 2.66 -1.63
CA LYS A 77 4.32 3.54 -0.49
C LYS A 77 3.65 2.98 0.74
N VAL A 78 4.25 3.24 1.90
CA VAL A 78 3.65 2.94 3.19
C VAL A 78 3.80 4.13 4.13
N TYR A 79 2.75 4.42 4.88
CA TYR A 79 2.71 5.43 5.92
C TYR A 79 2.18 4.80 7.19
N ILE A 80 2.85 5.05 8.31
CA ILE A 80 2.43 4.59 9.63
C ILE A 80 2.15 5.83 10.47
N TYR A 81 0.93 5.92 11.03
CA TYR A 81 0.49 7.04 11.85
C TYR A 81 0.28 6.60 13.28
N LYS A 82 0.66 7.48 14.21
CA LYS A 82 0.38 7.30 15.64
C LYS A 82 -1.12 7.50 15.92
N THR A 83 -1.54 7.15 17.14
CA THR A 83 -2.94 7.34 17.56
C THR A 83 -3.38 8.80 17.56
N ASN A 84 -2.44 9.75 17.75
CA ASN A 84 -2.73 11.18 17.67
C ASN A 84 -2.75 11.74 16.24
N GLY A 85 -2.53 10.88 15.22
CA GLY A 85 -2.51 11.27 13.81
C GLY A 85 -1.14 11.68 13.26
N ASP A 86 -0.11 11.79 14.10
CA ASP A 86 1.23 12.15 13.65
C ASP A 86 1.87 11.01 12.86
N LEU A 87 2.67 11.37 11.88
CA LEU A 87 3.43 10.40 11.08
C LEU A 87 4.55 9.80 11.93
N ALA A 88 4.57 8.48 12.06
CA ALA A 88 5.64 7.75 12.75
C ALA A 88 6.74 7.30 11.78
N ALA A 89 6.37 6.82 10.60
CA ALA A 89 7.31 6.35 9.59
C ALA A 89 6.65 6.33 8.21
N SER A 90 7.46 6.46 7.16
CA SER A 90 6.99 6.33 5.79
C SER A 90 8.13 5.90 4.88
N GLY A 91 7.79 5.38 3.71
CA GLY A 91 8.77 5.02 2.70
C GLY A 91 8.11 4.66 1.39
N SER A 92 8.94 4.54 0.35
CA SER A 92 8.49 4.14 -0.97
C SER A 92 9.54 3.28 -1.66
N SER A 93 9.09 2.48 -2.62
CA SER A 93 9.95 1.61 -3.43
C SER A 93 9.21 1.23 -4.70
N SER A 94 9.89 0.55 -5.62
CA SER A 94 9.23 0.07 -6.83
C SER A 94 8.31 -1.13 -6.57
N ASN A 95 8.67 -2.05 -5.67
CA ASN A 95 7.93 -3.30 -5.47
C ASN A 95 7.66 -3.67 -4.02
N TYR A 96 8.48 -3.22 -3.10
CA TYR A 96 8.36 -3.59 -1.69
C TYR A 96 8.97 -2.54 -0.78
N VAL A 97 8.23 -2.12 0.21
CA VAL A 97 8.71 -1.23 1.26
C VAL A 97 8.12 -1.65 2.60
N ASN A 98 8.98 -1.80 3.59
CA ASN A 98 8.62 -2.15 4.96
C ASN A 98 9.22 -1.11 5.91
N LYS A 99 8.41 -0.61 6.84
CA LYS A 99 8.84 0.40 7.81
C LYS A 99 8.43 0.00 9.22
N GLU A 100 9.21 0.47 10.19
CA GLU A 100 8.95 0.27 11.61
C GLU A 100 8.45 1.57 12.23
N ALA A 101 7.45 1.44 13.09
CA ALA A 101 6.87 2.60 13.79
C ALA A 101 7.81 3.19 14.86
N GLY A 102 8.72 2.38 15.39
CA GLY A 102 9.60 2.75 16.51
C GLY A 102 9.12 2.20 17.84
N TYR A 103 10.07 1.98 18.75
CA TYR A 103 9.76 1.42 20.07
C TYR A 103 8.84 2.35 20.85
N GLY A 104 7.85 1.76 21.53
CA GLY A 104 6.92 2.50 22.35
C GLY A 104 5.87 3.30 21.58
N THR A 105 5.86 3.19 20.25
CA THR A 105 4.88 3.88 19.42
C THR A 105 3.61 3.03 19.27
N THR A 106 2.47 3.60 19.65
CA THR A 106 1.17 2.98 19.40
C THR A 106 0.67 3.41 18.02
N VAL A 107 0.47 2.44 17.14
CA VAL A 107 0.00 2.69 15.78
C VAL A 107 -1.51 2.91 15.80
N GLY A 108 -1.95 4.03 15.23
CA GLY A 108 -3.37 4.37 15.08
C GLY A 108 -3.93 3.98 13.73
N SER A 109 -3.14 4.16 12.67
CA SER A 109 -3.55 3.81 11.30
C SER A 109 -2.34 3.60 10.42
N THR A 110 -2.56 2.93 9.29
CA THR A 110 -1.59 2.78 8.22
C THR A 110 -2.20 3.20 6.90
N LYS A 111 -1.38 3.63 5.96
CA LYS A 111 -1.81 3.93 4.59
C LYS A 111 -0.84 3.31 3.62
N HIS A 112 -1.37 2.64 2.62
CA HIS A 112 -0.59 1.97 1.59
C HIS A 112 -1.06 2.48 0.23
N ILE A 113 -0.13 2.89 -0.61
CA ILE A 113 -0.44 3.41 -1.93
C ILE A 113 0.31 2.58 -2.97
N PHE A 114 -0.45 2.00 -3.89
CA PHE A 114 0.08 1.23 -5.01
C PHE A 114 -0.21 2.01 -6.29
N THR A 115 0.83 2.33 -7.05
CA THR A 115 0.70 3.02 -8.32
C THR A 115 1.19 2.10 -9.43
N LEU A 116 0.29 1.75 -10.34
CA LEU A 116 0.54 0.83 -11.44
C LEU A 116 0.28 1.55 -12.76
N SER A 117 1.25 1.55 -13.66
CA SER A 117 1.13 2.24 -14.94
C SER A 117 1.49 1.31 -16.10
N ASN A 118 0.67 1.34 -17.15
CA ASN A 118 1.07 0.84 -18.46
C ASN A 118 1.52 2.04 -19.32
N ASN A 119 1.67 1.87 -20.63
CA ASN A 119 2.11 2.96 -21.51
C ASN A 119 1.08 4.11 -21.64
N ARG A 120 -0.12 3.93 -21.10
CA ARG A 120 -1.27 4.79 -21.37
C ARG A 120 -1.96 5.28 -20.11
N ASN A 121 -2.21 4.36 -19.17
CA ASN A 121 -3.06 4.61 -18.03
C ASN A 121 -2.34 4.31 -16.72
N THR A 122 -2.83 4.89 -15.64
CA THR A 122 -2.33 4.68 -14.29
C THR A 122 -3.50 4.31 -13.37
N LEU A 123 -3.29 3.29 -12.55
CA LEU A 123 -4.18 2.93 -11.46
C LEU A 123 -3.49 3.24 -10.14
N ILE A 124 -4.18 3.99 -9.28
CA ILE A 124 -3.74 4.23 -7.91
C ILE A 124 -4.70 3.48 -6.99
N TYR A 125 -4.16 2.56 -6.20
CA TYR A 125 -4.92 1.80 -5.23
C TYR A 125 -4.47 2.19 -3.82
N ASN A 126 -5.41 2.75 -3.04
CA ASN A 126 -5.16 3.19 -1.67
C ASN A 126 -5.77 2.20 -0.68
N VAL A 127 -4.98 1.75 0.28
CA VAL A 127 -5.45 0.87 1.35
C VAL A 127 -5.22 1.55 2.68
N VAL A 128 -6.23 1.55 3.55
CA VAL A 128 -6.13 2.12 4.89
C VAL A 128 -6.33 1.01 5.91
N GLY A 129 -5.35 0.87 6.82
CA GLY A 129 -5.48 0.04 8.01
C GLY A 129 -5.95 0.91 9.18
N THR A 130 -7.03 0.51 9.85
CA THR A 130 -7.60 1.27 10.96
C THR A 130 -7.81 0.38 12.18
N GLN A 131 -7.84 0.99 13.35
CA GLN A 131 -8.25 0.30 14.56
C GLN A 131 -9.75 0.01 14.53
N SER A 132 -10.12 -1.13 15.08
CA SER A 132 -11.53 -1.49 15.23
C SER A 132 -12.19 -0.74 16.38
#